data_11707a4b3553ffa74589882dc7a131c4
#
_entry.id   11707a4b3553ffa74589882dc7a131c4
#
_cell.length_a   1.000
_cell.length_b   1.000
_cell.length_c   1.000
_cell.angle_alpha   90.00
_cell.angle_beta   90.00
_cell.angle_gamma   90.00
#
_symmetry.space_group_name_H-M   'P 1'
#
loop_
_entity.id
_entity.type
_entity.pdbx_description
1 polymer ?
#
loop_
_entity_poly.entity_id
_entity_poly.type
_entity_poly.pdbx_seq_one_letter_code
_entity_poly.pdbx_strand_id
1 'polypeptide(L)'
;MSKSSELFDVLKRRRTCRSFVAREIPDEVLNKVVYAGHRAPTAGNIPYRFLVVVMDPVQLRMLKAVAPGYFGESRAVIVICTDLRVGNGITKIDADQTALYDAGAAAENIVLAAYALGLGASFIKSYSESAVREILDLPSGCRTELMVSLGYPAPDEPPPIRKRREGKITYYDRYGSLTGKQSANSSPPPRTPEQFLFEYAMFLLTAAHEVPSEPRTYGAIRLLDAVSKLPGLYPTISSLKPDPLILEAKKKIDTELDTAMTSEGEFLTFIEGLVSNFTRELLRRYGKTFS
;
A
#
# COMPACT_ATOMS: atom_id res chain seq x y z
N MET A 1 -3.20 -15.80 26.77
CA MET A 1 -2.23 -15.55 25.67
C MET A 1 -2.27 -14.07 25.31
N SER A 2 -1.13 -13.40 25.08
CA SER A 2 -1.14 -12.00 24.68
C SER A 2 -1.62 -11.89 23.23
N LYS A 3 -2.31 -10.78 22.87
CA LYS A 3 -2.79 -10.53 21.49
C LYS A 3 -1.68 -10.64 20.41
N SER A 4 -0.41 -10.41 20.79
CA SER A 4 0.73 -10.57 19.89
C SER A 4 1.04 -12.03 19.57
N SER A 5 0.81 -12.97 20.49
CA SER A 5 1.08 -14.40 20.25
C SER A 5 0.10 -15.00 19.24
N GLU A 6 -1.15 -14.52 19.20
CA GLU A 6 -2.19 -15.02 18.30
C GLU A 6 -1.89 -14.69 16.82
N LEU A 7 -1.45 -13.46 16.52
CA LEU A 7 -1.06 -13.07 15.16
C LEU A 7 0.12 -13.91 14.66
N PHE A 8 1.17 -14.06 15.46
CA PHE A 8 2.33 -14.86 15.08
C PHE A 8 2.00 -16.35 14.90
N ASP A 9 1.07 -16.88 15.67
CA ASP A 9 0.58 -18.25 15.48
C ASP A 9 -0.17 -18.41 14.15
N VAL A 10 -1.01 -17.45 13.77
CA VAL A 10 -1.67 -17.42 12.44
C VAL A 10 -0.62 -17.39 11.32
N LEU A 11 0.32 -16.46 11.38
CA LEU A 11 1.41 -16.32 10.39
C LEU A 11 2.23 -17.62 10.26
N LYS A 12 2.54 -18.28 11.37
CA LYS A 12 3.33 -19.51 11.43
C LYS A 12 2.56 -20.72 10.89
N ARG A 13 1.25 -20.81 11.19
CA ARG A 13 0.46 -22.02 10.95
C ARG A 13 -0.35 -21.97 9.67
N ARG A 14 -0.70 -20.76 9.14
CA ARG A 14 -1.46 -20.64 7.91
C ARG A 14 -0.86 -21.47 6.77
N ARG A 15 -1.71 -22.19 6.06
CA ARG A 15 -1.36 -22.99 4.87
C ARG A 15 -2.29 -22.64 3.73
N THR A 16 -1.84 -22.85 2.50
CA THR A 16 -2.72 -22.90 1.33
C THR A 16 -3.59 -24.13 1.44
N CYS A 17 -4.90 -23.97 1.29
CA CYS A 17 -5.89 -25.02 1.33
C CYS A 17 -6.58 -25.11 -0.03
N ARG A 18 -6.66 -26.32 -0.60
CA ARG A 18 -7.25 -26.58 -1.91
C ARG A 18 -8.31 -27.69 -1.87
N SER A 19 -8.53 -28.29 -0.72
CA SER A 19 -9.58 -29.29 -0.50
C SER A 19 -10.53 -28.80 0.59
N PHE A 20 -11.81 -28.75 0.29
CA PHE A 20 -12.84 -28.16 1.15
C PHE A 20 -13.99 -29.12 1.38
N VAL A 21 -14.60 -29.07 2.56
CA VAL A 21 -15.86 -29.77 2.84
C VAL A 21 -17.07 -28.97 2.34
N ALA A 22 -18.15 -29.67 2.06
CA ALA A 22 -19.41 -29.09 1.60
C ALA A 22 -20.17 -28.43 2.76
N ARG A 23 -19.53 -27.44 3.43
CA ARG A 23 -20.10 -26.66 4.54
C ARG A 23 -20.18 -25.22 4.16
N GLU A 24 -21.34 -24.58 4.35
CA GLU A 24 -21.53 -23.15 4.10
C GLU A 24 -20.72 -22.28 5.05
N ILE A 25 -20.28 -21.13 4.56
CA ILE A 25 -19.60 -20.13 5.36
C ILE A 25 -20.67 -19.16 5.88
N PRO A 26 -20.85 -19.00 7.20
CA PRO A 26 -21.80 -18.04 7.75
C PRO A 26 -21.45 -16.61 7.30
N ASP A 27 -22.46 -15.80 7.02
CA ASP A 27 -22.29 -14.41 6.55
C ASP A 27 -21.41 -13.59 7.49
N GLU A 28 -21.56 -13.76 8.81
CA GLU A 28 -20.76 -13.06 9.80
C GLU A 28 -19.25 -13.38 9.66
N VAL A 29 -18.92 -14.66 9.37
CA VAL A 29 -17.53 -15.09 9.16
C VAL A 29 -17.00 -14.52 7.86
N LEU A 30 -17.78 -14.62 6.78
CA LEU A 30 -17.40 -14.11 5.46
C LEU A 30 -17.19 -12.59 5.49
N ASN A 31 -18.09 -11.85 6.14
CA ASN A 31 -17.99 -10.40 6.28
C ASN A 31 -16.71 -9.97 7.03
N LYS A 32 -16.27 -10.72 8.05
CA LYS A 32 -15.00 -10.48 8.74
C LYS A 32 -13.79 -10.66 7.79
N VAL A 33 -13.84 -11.68 6.94
CA VAL A 33 -12.79 -11.94 5.93
C VAL A 33 -12.75 -10.82 4.88
N VAL A 34 -13.93 -10.41 4.39
CA VAL A 34 -14.06 -9.29 3.42
C VAL A 34 -13.54 -7.98 4.04
N TYR A 35 -13.94 -7.71 5.29
CA TYR A 35 -13.44 -6.55 6.03
C TYR A 35 -11.91 -6.53 6.10
N ALA A 36 -11.27 -7.65 6.39
CA ALA A 36 -9.81 -7.74 6.43
C ALA A 36 -9.17 -7.36 5.08
N GLY A 37 -9.76 -7.79 3.96
CA GLY A 37 -9.32 -7.40 2.62
C GLY A 37 -9.42 -5.90 2.37
N HIS A 38 -10.53 -5.26 2.80
CA HIS A 38 -10.71 -3.82 2.68
C HIS A 38 -9.73 -3.01 3.54
N ARG A 39 -9.26 -3.57 4.66
CA ARG A 39 -8.31 -2.89 5.55
C ARG A 39 -6.86 -2.90 5.06
N ALA A 40 -6.56 -3.59 3.97
CA ALA A 40 -5.24 -3.50 3.36
C ALA A 40 -4.99 -2.09 2.79
N PRO A 41 -3.76 -1.56 2.88
CA PRO A 41 -3.43 -0.26 2.33
C PRO A 41 -3.63 -0.23 0.80
N THR A 42 -3.76 0.98 0.26
CA THR A 42 -3.71 1.25 -1.18
C THR A 42 -2.69 2.34 -1.45
N ALA A 43 -2.02 2.27 -2.59
CA ALA A 43 -1.08 3.30 -3.00
C ALA A 43 -1.80 4.66 -3.10
N GLY A 44 -1.22 5.69 -2.48
CA GLY A 44 -1.82 7.02 -2.40
C GLY A 44 -3.16 7.09 -1.66
N ASN A 45 -3.52 6.05 -0.89
CA ASN A 45 -4.83 5.92 -0.22
C ASN A 45 -6.03 6.06 -1.19
N ILE A 46 -5.85 5.68 -2.47
CA ILE A 46 -6.87 5.83 -3.50
C ILE A 46 -7.82 4.63 -3.47
N PRO A 47 -9.15 4.84 -3.47
CA PRO A 47 -10.14 3.77 -3.33
C PRO A 47 -10.45 3.06 -4.67
N TYR A 48 -9.43 2.73 -5.47
CA TYR A 48 -9.62 2.05 -6.75
C TYR A 48 -9.78 0.54 -6.64
N ARG A 49 -9.40 -0.06 -5.49
CA ARG A 49 -9.56 -1.48 -5.26
C ARG A 49 -10.94 -1.78 -4.70
N PHE A 50 -11.60 -2.79 -5.27
CA PHE A 50 -12.85 -3.34 -4.76
C PHE A 50 -12.84 -4.86 -4.77
N LEU A 51 -13.77 -5.47 -4.07
CA LEU A 51 -13.89 -6.92 -3.92
C LEU A 51 -15.24 -7.38 -4.45
N VAL A 52 -15.24 -8.44 -5.27
CA VAL A 52 -16.46 -9.14 -5.67
C VAL A 52 -16.49 -10.49 -4.95
N VAL A 53 -17.52 -10.72 -4.15
CA VAL A 53 -17.69 -11.97 -3.40
C VAL A 53 -18.68 -12.84 -4.15
N VAL A 54 -18.22 -14.00 -4.62
CA VAL A 54 -19.03 -14.98 -5.35
C VAL A 54 -19.33 -16.15 -4.43
N MET A 55 -20.62 -16.40 -4.20
CA MET A 55 -21.11 -17.51 -3.38
C MET A 55 -22.12 -18.39 -4.15
N ASP A 56 -22.68 -17.88 -5.23
CA ASP A 56 -23.63 -18.61 -6.06
C ASP A 56 -22.96 -19.87 -6.66
N PRO A 57 -23.51 -21.08 -6.45
CA PRO A 57 -22.88 -22.31 -6.91
C PRO A 57 -22.73 -22.42 -8.43
N VAL A 58 -23.59 -21.72 -9.20
CA VAL A 58 -23.50 -21.71 -10.66
C VAL A 58 -22.36 -20.83 -11.09
N GLN A 59 -22.27 -19.62 -10.53
CA GLN A 59 -21.15 -18.70 -10.81
C GLN A 59 -19.80 -19.30 -10.37
N LEU A 60 -19.73 -19.97 -9.21
CA LEU A 60 -18.52 -20.68 -8.76
C LEU A 60 -18.07 -21.74 -9.78
N ARG A 61 -19.00 -22.51 -10.34
CA ARG A 61 -18.69 -23.48 -11.41
C ARG A 61 -18.22 -22.81 -12.70
N MET A 62 -18.84 -21.68 -13.07
CA MET A 62 -18.42 -20.90 -14.24
C MET A 62 -17.01 -20.34 -14.05
N LEU A 63 -16.71 -19.75 -12.89
CA LEU A 63 -15.36 -19.28 -12.56
C LEU A 63 -14.34 -20.42 -12.61
N LYS A 64 -14.69 -21.59 -12.07
CA LYS A 64 -13.82 -22.77 -12.08
C LYS A 64 -13.52 -23.26 -13.52
N ALA A 65 -14.48 -23.21 -14.42
CA ALA A 65 -14.30 -23.60 -15.81
C ALA A 65 -13.31 -22.71 -16.57
N VAL A 66 -13.16 -21.44 -16.17
CA VAL A 66 -12.26 -20.47 -16.81
C VAL A 66 -10.98 -20.19 -16.03
N ALA A 67 -10.76 -20.91 -14.92
CA ALA A 67 -9.64 -20.71 -14.00
C ALA A 67 -8.89 -22.03 -13.73
N PRO A 68 -7.90 -22.42 -14.55
CA PRO A 68 -7.09 -23.62 -14.34
C PRO A 68 -6.38 -23.67 -12.96
N GLY A 69 -6.17 -22.51 -12.33
CA GLY A 69 -5.62 -22.41 -10.98
C GLY A 69 -6.62 -22.60 -9.84
N TYR A 70 -7.91 -22.81 -10.15
CA TYR A 70 -8.97 -23.01 -9.16
C TYR A 70 -9.14 -24.50 -8.83
N PHE A 71 -8.54 -24.91 -7.72
CA PHE A 71 -8.61 -26.28 -7.22
C PHE A 71 -9.70 -26.42 -6.14
N GLY A 72 -10.23 -27.64 -6.03
CA GLY A 72 -11.25 -28.00 -5.02
C GLY A 72 -12.63 -27.40 -5.31
N GLU A 73 -13.54 -27.61 -4.36
CA GLU A 73 -14.93 -27.11 -4.37
C GLU A 73 -15.12 -26.12 -3.22
N SER A 74 -14.64 -24.89 -3.41
CA SER A 74 -14.78 -23.84 -2.40
C SER A 74 -16.23 -23.35 -2.29
N ARG A 75 -16.58 -22.73 -1.18
CA ARG A 75 -17.92 -22.20 -0.91
C ARG A 75 -18.06 -20.72 -1.19
N ALA A 76 -16.93 -20.04 -1.32
CA ALA A 76 -16.87 -18.67 -1.79
C ALA A 76 -15.58 -18.43 -2.56
N VAL A 77 -15.61 -17.46 -3.46
CA VAL A 77 -14.43 -16.87 -4.11
C VAL A 77 -14.50 -15.37 -3.93
N ILE A 78 -13.44 -14.76 -3.42
CA ILE A 78 -13.27 -13.32 -3.41
C ILE A 78 -12.40 -12.95 -4.59
N VAL A 79 -12.94 -12.15 -5.52
CA VAL A 79 -12.21 -11.60 -6.66
C VAL A 79 -11.77 -10.18 -6.29
N ILE A 80 -10.47 -9.96 -6.32
CA ILE A 80 -9.87 -8.65 -6.03
C ILE A 80 -9.74 -7.92 -7.34
N CYS A 81 -10.41 -6.78 -7.43
CA CYS A 81 -10.53 -6.00 -8.65
C CYS A 81 -9.97 -4.59 -8.46
N THR A 82 -9.56 -3.99 -9.57
CA THR A 82 -9.11 -2.61 -9.68
C THR A 82 -9.99 -1.85 -10.65
N ASP A 83 -10.54 -0.72 -10.25
CA ASP A 83 -11.22 0.23 -11.15
C ASP A 83 -10.21 1.27 -11.64
N LEU A 84 -9.74 1.12 -12.87
CA LEU A 84 -8.76 2.02 -13.48
C LEU A 84 -9.32 3.41 -13.80
N ARG A 85 -10.63 3.61 -13.65
CA ARG A 85 -11.28 4.91 -13.86
C ARG A 85 -11.21 5.79 -12.61
N VAL A 86 -11.08 5.17 -11.43
CA VAL A 86 -10.90 5.87 -10.16
C VAL A 86 -9.48 6.42 -10.11
N GLY A 87 -9.33 7.71 -9.91
CA GLY A 87 -8.02 8.37 -9.88
C GLY A 87 -7.60 9.05 -11.19
N ASN A 88 -8.45 9.11 -12.20
CA ASN A 88 -8.19 9.75 -13.51
C ASN A 88 -8.02 11.30 -13.47
N GLY A 89 -7.81 11.90 -12.33
CA GLY A 89 -7.53 13.35 -12.19
C GLY A 89 -6.19 13.62 -11.52
N ILE A 90 -5.89 12.93 -10.43
CA ILE A 90 -4.78 13.28 -9.53
C ILE A 90 -3.61 12.30 -9.64
N THR A 91 -3.87 11.04 -9.93
CA THR A 91 -2.84 10.03 -9.98
C THR A 91 -3.10 9.03 -11.10
N LYS A 92 -2.46 9.22 -12.26
CA LYS A 92 -2.07 8.05 -13.04
C LYS A 92 -0.92 7.39 -12.28
N ILE A 93 -1.26 6.66 -11.23
CA ILE A 93 -0.36 5.63 -10.74
C ILE A 93 -0.08 4.74 -11.95
N ASP A 94 1.15 4.27 -12.08
CA ASP A 94 1.39 3.09 -12.91
C ASP A 94 0.52 1.98 -12.32
N ALA A 95 -0.76 2.00 -12.75
CA ALA A 95 -1.83 1.19 -12.18
C ALA A 95 -1.50 -0.30 -12.33
N ASP A 96 -0.55 -0.64 -13.21
CA ASP A 96 -0.16 -2.00 -13.47
C ASP A 96 0.67 -2.59 -12.34
N GLN A 97 1.64 -1.85 -11.78
CA GLN A 97 2.48 -2.37 -10.69
C GLN A 97 1.83 -2.16 -9.32
N THR A 98 1.33 -0.97 -9.04
CA THR A 98 0.78 -0.65 -7.70
C THR A 98 -0.49 -1.43 -7.40
N ALA A 99 -1.38 -1.62 -8.38
CA ALA A 99 -2.58 -2.43 -8.19
C ALA A 99 -2.26 -3.89 -7.82
N LEU A 100 -1.19 -4.45 -8.38
CA LEU A 100 -0.74 -5.81 -8.02
C LEU A 100 -0.23 -5.90 -6.58
N TYR A 101 0.53 -4.89 -6.11
CA TYR A 101 0.98 -4.83 -4.71
C TYR A 101 -0.19 -4.69 -3.75
N ASP A 102 -1.13 -3.81 -4.06
CA ASP A 102 -2.31 -3.58 -3.23
C ASP A 102 -3.27 -4.79 -3.23
N ALA A 103 -3.40 -5.47 -4.36
CA ALA A 103 -4.15 -6.72 -4.45
C ALA A 103 -3.47 -7.83 -3.63
N GLY A 104 -2.15 -7.93 -3.69
CA GLY A 104 -1.37 -8.87 -2.88
C GLY A 104 -1.53 -8.63 -1.38
N ALA A 105 -1.50 -7.35 -0.94
CA ALA A 105 -1.73 -6.97 0.45
C ALA A 105 -3.15 -7.35 0.92
N ALA A 106 -4.17 -7.07 0.10
CA ALA A 106 -5.55 -7.45 0.39
C ALA A 106 -5.72 -8.97 0.45
N ALA A 107 -5.12 -9.69 -0.50
CA ALA A 107 -5.18 -11.15 -0.54
C ALA A 107 -4.55 -11.79 0.69
N GLU A 108 -3.39 -11.30 1.16
CA GLU A 108 -2.77 -11.83 2.38
C GLU A 108 -3.62 -11.53 3.62
N ASN A 109 -4.20 -10.33 3.74
CA ASN A 109 -5.15 -10.05 4.83
C ASN A 109 -6.35 -11.00 4.81
N ILE A 110 -6.92 -11.28 3.63
CA ILE A 110 -8.03 -12.23 3.45
C ILE A 110 -7.62 -13.62 3.93
N VAL A 111 -6.47 -14.15 3.52
CA VAL A 111 -6.09 -15.53 3.88
C VAL A 111 -5.67 -15.65 5.35
N LEU A 112 -5.09 -14.62 5.95
CA LEU A 112 -4.79 -14.57 7.38
C LEU A 112 -6.07 -14.56 8.21
N ALA A 113 -7.03 -13.70 7.84
CA ALA A 113 -8.34 -13.64 8.50
C ALA A 113 -9.13 -14.94 8.32
N ALA A 114 -9.15 -15.52 7.12
CA ALA A 114 -9.78 -16.80 6.86
C ALA A 114 -9.21 -17.89 7.78
N TYR A 115 -7.90 -18.02 7.86
CA TYR A 115 -7.25 -18.98 8.74
C TYR A 115 -7.58 -18.76 10.22
N ALA A 116 -7.53 -17.50 10.68
CA ALA A 116 -7.87 -17.16 12.07
C ALA A 116 -9.33 -17.50 12.43
N LEU A 117 -10.22 -17.53 11.44
CA LEU A 117 -11.64 -17.89 11.57
C LEU A 117 -11.94 -19.37 11.27
N GLY A 118 -10.90 -20.20 11.12
CA GLY A 118 -11.04 -21.63 10.87
C GLY A 118 -11.36 -22.01 9.42
N LEU A 119 -11.23 -21.08 8.49
CA LEU A 119 -11.36 -21.34 7.05
C LEU A 119 -10.01 -21.68 6.42
N GLY A 120 -10.06 -22.47 5.35
CA GLY A 120 -8.98 -22.63 4.39
C GLY A 120 -9.11 -21.65 3.25
N ALA A 121 -7.97 -21.27 2.66
CA ALA A 121 -7.91 -20.35 1.53
C ALA A 121 -6.80 -20.72 0.54
N SER A 122 -7.00 -20.40 -0.75
CA SER A 122 -5.99 -20.52 -1.79
C SER A 122 -6.05 -19.38 -2.78
N PHE A 123 -4.89 -18.89 -3.19
CA PHE A 123 -4.77 -17.92 -4.28
C PHE A 123 -5.01 -18.60 -5.64
N ILE A 124 -5.73 -17.92 -6.50
CA ILE A 124 -6.00 -18.32 -7.88
C ILE A 124 -5.52 -17.18 -8.78
N LYS A 125 -4.42 -17.41 -9.52
CA LYS A 125 -3.87 -16.41 -10.47
C LYS A 125 -4.01 -16.90 -11.92
N SER A 126 -4.01 -18.21 -12.16
CA SER A 126 -4.20 -18.79 -13.48
C SER A 126 -5.68 -18.84 -13.83
N TYR A 127 -6.18 -17.84 -14.57
CA TYR A 127 -7.54 -17.74 -15.09
C TYR A 127 -7.59 -16.84 -16.33
N SER A 128 -8.65 -16.96 -17.11
CA SER A 128 -8.94 -16.03 -18.21
C SER A 128 -9.57 -14.76 -17.63
N GLU A 129 -8.83 -13.63 -17.63
CA GLU A 129 -9.34 -12.38 -17.11
C GLU A 129 -10.60 -11.90 -17.84
N SER A 130 -10.60 -11.97 -19.20
CA SER A 130 -11.76 -11.58 -20.00
C SER A 130 -13.01 -12.38 -19.67
N ALA A 131 -12.87 -13.70 -19.49
CA ALA A 131 -13.98 -14.57 -19.13
C ALA A 131 -14.49 -14.30 -17.70
N VAL A 132 -13.59 -14.08 -16.72
CA VAL A 132 -13.99 -13.72 -15.36
C VAL A 132 -14.73 -12.37 -15.34
N ARG A 133 -14.26 -11.39 -16.09
CA ARG A 133 -14.95 -10.09 -16.23
C ARG A 133 -16.35 -10.22 -16.79
N GLU A 134 -16.53 -11.07 -17.80
CA GLU A 134 -17.83 -11.34 -18.41
C GLU A 134 -18.78 -12.07 -17.46
N ILE A 135 -18.29 -13.13 -16.76
CA ILE A 135 -19.08 -13.87 -15.78
C ILE A 135 -19.57 -12.97 -14.64
N LEU A 136 -18.77 -11.99 -14.23
CA LEU A 136 -19.06 -11.11 -13.11
C LEU A 136 -19.69 -9.77 -13.55
N ASP A 137 -19.95 -9.59 -14.84
CA ASP A 137 -20.49 -8.34 -15.41
C ASP A 137 -19.70 -7.09 -14.99
N LEU A 138 -18.36 -7.20 -15.01
CA LEU A 138 -17.51 -6.09 -14.60
C LEU A 138 -17.50 -4.99 -15.68
N PRO A 139 -17.65 -3.71 -15.27
CA PRO A 139 -17.62 -2.60 -16.22
C PRO A 139 -16.31 -2.51 -17.00
N SER A 140 -16.38 -1.89 -18.19
CA SER A 140 -15.17 -1.53 -18.94
C SER A 140 -14.28 -0.61 -18.06
N GLY A 141 -12.97 -0.86 -18.08
CA GLY A 141 -12.02 -0.15 -17.21
C GLY A 141 -11.79 -0.78 -15.84
N CYS A 142 -12.53 -1.84 -15.48
CA CYS A 142 -12.21 -2.67 -14.33
C CYS A 142 -11.35 -3.87 -14.73
N ARG A 143 -10.43 -4.25 -13.86
CA ARG A 143 -9.52 -5.37 -14.04
C ARG A 143 -9.59 -6.31 -12.84
N THR A 144 -9.38 -7.61 -13.07
CA THR A 144 -9.28 -8.61 -12.00
C THR A 144 -7.80 -8.90 -11.73
N GLU A 145 -7.36 -8.72 -10.48
CA GLU A 145 -5.95 -8.87 -10.13
C GLU A 145 -5.63 -10.27 -9.62
N LEU A 146 -6.47 -10.78 -8.71
CA LEU A 146 -6.29 -12.05 -8.03
C LEU A 146 -7.63 -12.55 -7.50
N MET A 147 -7.82 -13.88 -7.48
CA MET A 147 -8.95 -14.48 -6.80
C MET A 147 -8.48 -15.29 -5.58
N VAL A 148 -9.32 -15.39 -4.55
CA VAL A 148 -9.07 -16.17 -3.35
C VAL A 148 -10.26 -17.11 -3.12
N SER A 149 -10.04 -18.42 -3.22
CA SER A 149 -11.04 -19.42 -2.86
C SER A 149 -11.09 -19.63 -1.35
N LEU A 150 -12.30 -19.83 -0.81
CA LEU A 150 -12.58 -19.97 0.62
C LEU A 150 -13.51 -21.16 0.90
N GLY A 151 -13.26 -21.85 1.99
CA GLY A 151 -14.11 -22.93 2.49
C GLY A 151 -13.57 -23.51 3.79
N TYR A 152 -14.31 -24.41 4.42
CA TYR A 152 -13.77 -25.18 5.54
C TYR A 152 -12.84 -26.27 5.01
N PRO A 153 -11.60 -26.43 5.57
CA PRO A 153 -10.66 -27.43 5.11
C PRO A 153 -11.23 -28.87 5.22
N ALA A 154 -10.97 -29.67 4.21
CA ALA A 154 -11.25 -31.12 4.31
C ALA A 154 -10.25 -31.78 5.26
N PRO A 155 -10.64 -32.86 5.96
CA PRO A 155 -9.76 -33.58 6.89
C PRO A 155 -8.52 -34.18 6.22
N ASP A 156 -8.61 -34.48 4.94
CA ASP A 156 -7.56 -35.04 4.09
C ASP A 156 -6.73 -34.01 3.32
N GLU A 157 -6.84 -32.71 3.65
CA GLU A 157 -6.02 -31.67 3.04
C GLU A 157 -4.54 -32.03 3.18
N PRO A 158 -3.81 -32.18 2.08
CA PRO A 158 -2.45 -32.67 2.13
C PRO A 158 -1.53 -31.69 2.86
N PRO A 159 -0.53 -32.19 3.62
CA PRO A 159 0.43 -31.33 4.29
C PRO A 159 1.25 -30.52 3.26
N PRO A 160 1.84 -29.39 3.66
CA PRO A 160 2.61 -28.56 2.75
C PRO A 160 3.81 -29.32 2.18
N ILE A 161 3.96 -29.29 0.86
CA ILE A 161 4.98 -30.05 0.10
C ILE A 161 6.42 -29.57 0.38
N ARG A 162 6.61 -28.35 0.88
CA ARG A 162 7.93 -27.77 1.07
C ARG A 162 8.12 -27.17 2.47
N LYS A 163 9.21 -27.55 3.13
CA LYS A 163 9.71 -26.78 4.28
C LYS A 163 10.10 -25.39 3.82
N ARG A 164 9.61 -24.35 4.52
CA ARG A 164 10.07 -22.97 4.30
C ARG A 164 11.57 -22.90 4.59
N ARG A 165 12.31 -22.21 3.73
CA ARG A 165 13.70 -21.90 4.00
C ARG A 165 13.73 -20.80 5.06
N GLU A 166 14.09 -21.16 6.28
CA GLU A 166 14.28 -20.19 7.36
C GLU A 166 15.78 -19.81 7.42
N GLY A 167 16.07 -18.55 7.64
CA GLY A 167 17.37 -18.08 8.12
C GLY A 167 18.48 -17.82 7.10
N LYS A 168 18.29 -18.12 5.79
CA LYS A 168 19.34 -17.91 4.78
C LYS A 168 19.00 -16.90 3.68
N ILE A 169 17.88 -16.20 3.80
CA ILE A 169 17.37 -15.26 2.79
C ILE A 169 17.19 -13.85 3.32
N THR A 170 17.61 -13.60 4.55
CA THR A 170 17.57 -12.28 5.17
C THR A 170 18.99 -11.78 5.32
N TYR A 171 19.23 -10.61 4.77
CA TYR A 171 20.49 -9.88 4.89
C TYR A 171 20.23 -8.58 5.64
N TYR A 172 21.23 -8.12 6.39
CA TYR A 172 21.17 -6.92 7.19
C TYR A 172 22.11 -5.87 6.60
N ASP A 173 21.65 -4.63 6.52
CA ASP A 173 22.37 -3.45 6.01
C ASP A 173 22.80 -3.56 4.54
N ARG A 174 23.32 -4.69 4.10
CA ARG A 174 23.74 -4.94 2.70
C ARG A 174 23.54 -6.41 2.31
N TYR A 175 23.39 -6.63 1.01
CA TYR A 175 23.29 -7.99 0.46
C TYR A 175 24.50 -8.82 0.83
N GLY A 176 24.29 -10.07 1.24
CA GLY A 176 25.34 -11.01 1.67
C GLY A 176 25.69 -10.95 3.16
N SER A 177 25.27 -9.94 3.91
CA SER A 177 25.48 -9.84 5.36
C SER A 177 24.37 -10.60 6.10
N LEU A 178 24.70 -11.76 6.68
CA LEU A 178 23.74 -12.62 7.40
C LEU A 178 23.54 -12.22 8.85
N THR A 179 24.38 -11.35 9.39
CA THR A 179 24.31 -10.89 10.79
C THR A 179 24.13 -9.38 10.83
N GLY A 180 22.98 -8.91 11.30
CA GLY A 180 22.78 -7.52 11.75
C GLY A 180 23.42 -7.39 13.12
N LYS A 181 24.51 -6.63 13.24
CA LYS A 181 24.84 -6.02 14.52
C LYS A 181 23.86 -4.88 14.69
N GLN A 182 22.84 -5.07 15.52
CA GLN A 182 22.24 -3.89 16.14
C GLN A 182 23.39 -3.23 16.92
N SER A 183 23.93 -2.15 16.40
CA SER A 183 24.72 -1.24 17.23
C SER A 183 23.71 -0.65 18.23
N ALA A 184 23.54 -1.39 19.34
CA ALA A 184 22.73 -0.92 20.44
C ALA A 184 23.25 0.47 20.81
N ASN A 185 22.37 1.46 20.73
CA ASN A 185 22.55 2.80 21.30
C ASN A 185 23.57 3.76 20.67
N SER A 186 24.00 3.64 19.45
CA SER A 186 24.66 4.76 18.80
C SER A 186 23.62 5.56 18.02
N SER A 187 23.20 6.69 18.55
CA SER A 187 22.59 7.73 17.73
C SER A 187 23.51 7.97 16.52
N PRO A 188 22.98 8.12 15.30
CA PRO A 188 23.82 8.45 14.16
C PRO A 188 24.68 9.69 14.51
N PRO A 189 25.94 9.75 14.07
CA PRO A 189 26.77 10.92 14.32
C PRO A 189 26.04 12.18 13.82
N PRO A 190 26.18 13.32 14.51
CA PRO A 190 25.59 14.57 14.05
C PRO A 190 26.08 14.87 12.63
N ARG A 191 25.13 15.20 11.74
CA ARG A 191 25.46 15.54 10.36
C ARG A 191 26.23 16.84 10.31
N THR A 192 27.30 16.90 9.53
CA THR A 192 27.91 18.18 9.16
C THR A 192 27.01 18.92 8.14
N PRO A 193 27.12 20.26 8.04
CA PRO A 193 26.41 21.01 6.99
C PRO A 193 26.64 20.49 5.58
N GLU A 194 27.87 20.05 5.27
CA GLU A 194 28.24 19.49 3.96
C GLU A 194 27.56 18.16 3.72
N GLN A 195 27.49 17.28 4.72
CA GLN A 195 26.79 16.02 4.64
C GLN A 195 25.29 16.22 4.42
N PHE A 196 24.68 17.17 5.15
CA PHE A 196 23.28 17.50 4.94
C PHE A 196 23.02 18.00 3.52
N LEU A 197 23.83 18.92 3.01
CA LEU A 197 23.68 19.46 1.65
C LEU A 197 23.84 18.37 0.60
N PHE A 198 24.81 17.46 0.77
CA PHE A 198 25.01 16.35 -0.14
C PHE A 198 23.80 15.40 -0.14
N GLU A 199 23.33 14.98 1.04
CA GLU A 199 22.16 14.11 1.19
C GLU A 199 20.91 14.78 0.61
N TYR A 200 20.75 16.10 0.84
CA TYR A 200 19.64 16.88 0.30
C TYR A 200 19.69 16.99 -1.22
N ALA A 201 20.86 17.22 -1.79
CA ALA A 201 21.06 17.21 -3.24
C ALA A 201 20.73 15.82 -3.84
N MET A 202 21.17 14.74 -3.20
CA MET A 202 20.82 13.37 -3.61
C MET A 202 19.32 13.14 -3.56
N PHE A 203 18.63 13.60 -2.51
CA PHE A 203 17.18 13.52 -2.42
C PHE A 203 16.50 14.24 -3.59
N LEU A 204 16.91 15.47 -3.89
CA LEU A 204 16.32 16.24 -5.00
C LEU A 204 16.59 15.60 -6.37
N LEU A 205 17.82 15.09 -6.61
CA LEU A 205 18.17 14.39 -7.84
C LEU A 205 17.35 13.10 -8.00
N THR A 206 17.21 12.32 -6.94
CA THR A 206 16.38 11.11 -6.96
C THR A 206 14.92 11.47 -7.19
N ALA A 207 14.40 12.49 -6.52
CA ALA A 207 13.04 12.97 -6.75
C ALA A 207 12.82 13.37 -8.21
N ALA A 208 13.75 14.12 -8.80
CA ALA A 208 13.67 14.54 -10.20
C ALA A 208 13.72 13.34 -11.18
N HIS A 209 14.50 12.33 -10.86
CA HIS A 209 14.59 11.10 -11.69
C HIS A 209 13.27 10.32 -11.70
N GLU A 210 12.56 10.25 -10.57
CA GLU A 210 11.33 9.47 -10.46
C GLU A 210 10.08 10.21 -10.99
N VAL A 211 10.09 11.56 -11.02
CA VAL A 211 8.94 12.39 -11.47
C VAL A 211 8.34 11.96 -12.82
N PRO A 212 9.13 11.62 -13.87
CA PRO A 212 8.56 11.21 -15.16
C PRO A 212 7.73 9.92 -15.13
N SER A 213 8.01 9.03 -14.17
CA SER A 213 7.31 7.75 -13.97
C SER A 213 6.17 7.82 -12.95
N GLU A 214 6.00 8.98 -12.29
CA GLU A 214 5.04 9.16 -11.22
C GLU A 214 3.80 9.96 -11.65
N PRO A 215 2.69 9.84 -10.91
CA PRO A 215 1.50 10.68 -11.08
C PRO A 215 1.85 12.18 -10.95
N ARG A 216 1.12 13.04 -11.68
CA ARG A 216 1.38 14.49 -11.74
C ARG A 216 1.51 15.19 -10.37
N THR A 217 0.79 14.71 -9.36
CA THR A 217 0.82 15.26 -8.00
C THR A 217 2.01 14.79 -7.17
N TYR A 218 2.59 13.63 -7.47
CA TYR A 218 3.72 13.09 -6.71
C TYR A 218 4.96 13.96 -6.80
N GLY A 219 5.22 14.55 -7.97
CA GLY A 219 6.29 15.53 -8.12
C GLY A 219 6.11 16.73 -7.20
N ALA A 220 4.88 17.25 -7.10
CA ALA A 220 4.57 18.35 -6.18
C ALA A 220 4.71 17.94 -4.71
N ILE A 221 4.27 16.72 -4.33
CA ILE A 221 4.42 16.18 -2.97
C ILE A 221 5.88 16.07 -2.59
N ARG A 222 6.75 15.57 -3.49
CA ARG A 222 8.19 15.48 -3.23
C ARG A 222 8.85 16.84 -3.05
N LEU A 223 8.39 17.85 -3.78
CA LEU A 223 8.89 19.22 -3.60
C LEU A 223 8.43 19.81 -2.26
N LEU A 224 7.19 19.53 -1.83
CA LEU A 224 6.72 19.91 -0.49
C LEU A 224 7.51 19.19 0.60
N ASP A 225 7.78 17.90 0.46
CA ASP A 225 8.63 17.12 1.37
C ASP A 225 10.07 17.70 1.41
N ALA A 226 10.58 18.16 0.28
CA ALA A 226 11.86 18.87 0.23
C ALA A 226 11.84 20.16 1.07
N VAL A 227 10.76 20.94 0.97
CA VAL A 227 10.59 22.14 1.80
C VAL A 227 10.51 21.79 3.28
N SER A 228 9.80 20.72 3.65
CA SER A 228 9.66 20.28 5.05
C SER A 228 10.98 19.85 5.69
N LYS A 229 11.97 19.45 4.89
CA LYS A 229 13.31 19.04 5.34
C LYS A 229 14.27 20.22 5.59
N LEU A 230 13.99 21.41 5.04
CA LEU A 230 14.87 22.59 5.20
C LEU A 230 15.19 22.95 6.66
N PRO A 231 14.24 22.87 7.63
CA PRO A 231 14.57 23.13 9.03
C PRO A 231 15.66 22.23 9.63
N GLY A 232 15.95 21.08 9.01
CA GLY A 232 17.07 20.21 9.40
C GLY A 232 18.44 20.86 9.27
N LEU A 233 18.57 22.01 8.57
CA LEU A 233 19.79 22.80 8.48
C LEU A 233 20.07 23.60 9.75
N TYR A 234 19.06 24.04 10.50
CA TYR A 234 19.25 24.95 11.62
C TYR A 234 20.17 24.39 12.71
N PRO A 235 20.10 23.11 13.12
CA PRO A 235 21.02 22.55 14.09
C PRO A 235 22.45 22.37 13.57
N THR A 236 22.63 22.35 12.25
CA THR A 236 23.93 22.03 11.63
C THR A 236 24.73 23.27 11.26
N ILE A 237 24.08 24.42 11.12
CA ILE A 237 24.71 25.69 10.75
C ILE A 237 24.42 26.69 11.86
N SER A 238 25.38 26.90 12.77
CA SER A 238 25.20 27.74 13.94
C SER A 238 24.92 29.21 13.62
N SER A 239 25.33 29.69 12.43
CA SER A 239 25.05 31.06 11.96
C SER A 239 23.67 31.21 11.34
N LEU A 240 22.98 30.13 11.02
CA LEU A 240 21.66 30.13 10.40
C LEU A 240 20.58 30.27 11.46
N LYS A 241 19.84 31.38 11.43
CA LYS A 241 18.70 31.57 12.34
C LYS A 241 17.46 30.88 11.76
N PRO A 242 16.66 30.18 12.58
CA PRO A 242 15.39 29.62 12.16
C PRO A 242 14.45 30.67 11.57
N ASP A 243 13.95 30.43 10.39
CA ASP A 243 12.95 31.27 9.75
C ASP A 243 11.55 30.82 10.16
N PRO A 244 10.73 31.70 10.79
CA PRO A 244 9.40 31.34 11.29
C PRO A 244 8.48 30.82 10.19
N LEU A 245 8.56 31.36 8.98
CA LEU A 245 7.70 30.97 7.87
C LEU A 245 8.06 29.58 7.33
N ILE A 246 9.35 29.23 7.29
CA ILE A 246 9.82 27.89 6.91
C ILE A 246 9.37 26.87 7.96
N LEU A 247 9.43 27.21 9.25
CA LEU A 247 8.94 26.35 10.33
C LEU A 247 7.42 26.16 10.28
N GLU A 248 6.67 27.22 9.97
CA GLU A 248 5.22 27.15 9.78
C GLU A 248 4.86 26.30 8.57
N ALA A 249 5.54 26.47 7.45
CA ALA A 249 5.34 25.65 6.26
C ALA A 249 5.58 24.16 6.53
N LYS A 250 6.70 23.83 7.21
CA LYS A 250 6.96 22.47 7.66
C LYS A 250 5.80 21.92 8.48
N LYS A 251 5.35 22.67 9.49
CA LYS A 251 4.24 22.22 10.35
C LYS A 251 2.98 21.95 9.53
N LYS A 252 2.61 22.84 8.62
CA LYS A 252 1.43 22.68 7.75
C LYS A 252 1.58 21.46 6.83
N ILE A 253 2.73 21.27 6.20
CA ILE A 253 2.99 20.11 5.35
C ILE A 253 2.86 18.84 6.18
N ASP A 254 3.47 18.76 7.34
CA ASP A 254 3.45 17.55 8.20
C ASP A 254 2.06 17.22 8.77
N THR A 255 1.16 18.21 8.91
CA THR A 255 -0.15 18.00 9.58
C THR A 255 -1.36 18.05 8.65
N GLU A 256 -1.28 18.77 7.53
CA GLU A 256 -2.44 19.07 6.67
C GLU A 256 -2.33 18.44 5.27
N LEU A 257 -1.14 18.01 4.83
CA LEU A 257 -0.92 17.50 3.47
C LEU A 257 -1.81 16.31 3.15
N ASP A 258 -1.90 15.33 4.05
CA ASP A 258 -2.71 14.12 3.83
C ASP A 258 -4.21 14.46 3.66
N THR A 259 -4.70 15.44 4.42
CA THR A 259 -6.08 15.93 4.30
C THR A 259 -6.27 16.71 3.00
N ALA A 260 -5.30 17.55 2.62
CA ALA A 260 -5.35 18.32 1.38
C ALA A 260 -5.31 17.43 0.13
N MET A 261 -4.77 16.22 0.23
CA MET A 261 -4.72 15.26 -0.87
C MET A 261 -6.04 14.54 -1.17
N THR A 262 -7.14 14.88 -0.49
CA THR A 262 -8.45 14.25 -0.72
C THR A 262 -9.06 14.63 -2.07
N SER A 263 -8.70 15.77 -2.64
CA SER A 263 -9.05 16.18 -4.02
C SER A 263 -7.98 17.05 -4.66
N GLU A 264 -7.95 17.10 -5.99
CA GLU A 264 -7.03 17.98 -6.73
C GLU A 264 -7.23 19.46 -6.39
N GLY A 265 -8.49 19.89 -6.23
CA GLY A 265 -8.82 21.27 -5.88
C GLY A 265 -8.32 21.65 -4.48
N GLU A 266 -8.51 20.79 -3.48
CA GLU A 266 -8.00 21.02 -2.13
C GLU A 266 -6.47 21.01 -2.09
N PHE A 267 -5.83 20.10 -2.83
CA PHE A 267 -4.38 20.05 -2.94
C PHE A 267 -3.81 21.33 -3.57
N LEU A 268 -4.39 21.79 -4.67
CA LEU A 268 -3.97 23.07 -5.29
C LEU A 268 -4.18 24.25 -4.35
N THR A 269 -5.32 24.33 -3.68
CA THR A 269 -5.63 25.38 -2.70
C THR A 269 -4.61 25.39 -1.55
N PHE A 270 -4.22 24.22 -1.07
CA PHE A 270 -3.19 24.07 -0.04
C PHE A 270 -1.83 24.64 -0.51
N ILE A 271 -1.39 24.26 -1.72
CA ILE A 271 -0.13 24.76 -2.29
C ILE A 271 -0.20 26.26 -2.52
N GLU A 272 -1.28 26.77 -3.10
CA GLU A 272 -1.49 28.21 -3.33
C GLU A 272 -1.43 29.02 -2.02
N GLY A 273 -2.00 28.46 -0.93
CA GLY A 273 -1.90 29.04 0.39
C GLY A 273 -0.46 29.20 0.89
N LEU A 274 0.36 28.15 0.71
CA LEU A 274 1.78 28.20 1.05
C LEU A 274 2.52 29.24 0.19
N VAL A 275 2.35 29.18 -1.14
CA VAL A 275 2.99 30.11 -2.08
C VAL A 275 2.62 31.56 -1.76
N SER A 276 1.34 31.83 -1.49
CA SER A 276 0.85 33.17 -1.14
C SER A 276 1.52 33.73 0.13
N ASN A 277 1.67 32.89 1.17
CA ASN A 277 2.33 33.28 2.41
C ASN A 277 3.81 33.63 2.16
N PHE A 278 4.52 32.80 1.40
CA PHE A 278 5.92 33.06 1.06
C PHE A 278 6.07 34.29 0.17
N THR A 279 5.16 34.51 -0.76
CA THR A 279 5.17 35.68 -1.66
C THR A 279 4.99 36.96 -0.86
N ARG A 280 4.03 37.01 0.06
CA ARG A 280 3.84 38.19 0.94
C ARG A 280 5.07 38.52 1.76
N GLU A 281 5.68 37.50 2.36
CA GLU A 281 6.90 37.70 3.15
C GLU A 281 8.08 38.09 2.28
N LEU A 282 8.22 37.54 1.07
CA LEU A 282 9.24 37.93 0.11
C LEU A 282 9.13 39.43 -0.22
N LEU A 283 7.95 39.89 -0.54
CA LEU A 283 7.69 41.28 -0.84
C LEU A 283 8.02 42.18 0.36
N ARG A 284 7.63 41.80 1.57
CA ARG A 284 7.98 42.52 2.80
C ARG A 284 9.50 42.63 3.00
N ARG A 285 10.25 41.54 2.76
CA ARG A 285 11.73 41.53 2.88
C ARG A 285 12.43 42.43 1.86
N TYR A 286 11.83 42.57 0.68
CA TYR A 286 12.36 43.44 -0.38
C TYR A 286 11.76 44.86 -0.39
N GLY A 287 11.05 45.25 0.69
CA GLY A 287 10.50 46.59 0.87
C GLY A 287 9.39 46.98 -0.12
N LYS A 288 8.73 46.02 -0.75
CA LYS A 288 7.58 46.27 -1.62
C LYS A 288 6.31 46.07 -0.81
N THR A 289 5.59 47.15 -0.51
CA THR A 289 4.24 47.11 0.03
C THR A 289 3.23 47.05 -1.11
N PHE A 290 2.23 46.15 -1.02
CA PHE A 290 1.06 46.25 -1.87
C PHE A 290 0.24 47.47 -1.45
N SER A 291 -0.08 48.35 -2.39
CA SER A 291 -1.13 49.36 -2.28
C SER A 291 -2.50 48.70 -2.60
#